data_c286b21a8b6acae39a2d672bdd2e788d
#
_entry.id   c286b21a8b6acae39a2d672bdd2e788d
#
_cell.length_a   1.000
_cell.length_b   1.000
_cell.length_c   1.000
_cell.angle_alpha   90.00
_cell.angle_beta   90.00
_cell.angle_gamma   90.00
#
_symmetry.space_group_name_H-M   'P 1'
#
loop_
_entity.id
_entity.type
_entity.pdbx_description
1 polymer ?
#
loop_
_entity_poly.entity_id
_entity_poly.type
_entity_poly.pdbx_seq_one_letter_code
_entity_poly.pdbx_strand_id
1 'polypeptide(L)'
;FPERPNNGIWGSIITVFPRPIIPCYFCNTTQYGVVRFLNAAAGYNPFIIYINNQMVVNGLDNAEVSQYGRVSAGMQTVTVSGQNGYVYIQKQINVPLNGAVTVAIINTNTGLDLMEITDMNCNGGVNTGCFRVCNLSNTNRSVNVTLNGGAVTFRNVNYREVTSFRYLPAGYYTVSVSNSSAFAGSPLLTSNIYIRGNVSYTLYVFNWNNSQDAIRILIVEDRRN
;
A
#
# COMPACT_ATOMS: atom_id res chain seq x y z
N PHE A 1 18.48 37.38 10.10
CA PHE A 1 17.77 36.22 9.53
C PHE A 1 17.24 35.41 10.70
N PRO A 2 15.91 35.20 10.87
CA PRO A 2 15.38 34.35 11.93
C PRO A 2 15.51 32.87 11.50
N GLU A 3 16.04 32.08 12.42
CA GLU A 3 16.13 30.62 12.32
C GLU A 3 14.74 30.00 12.20
N ARG A 4 14.57 29.07 11.25
CA ARG A 4 13.36 28.28 11.12
C ARG A 4 13.31 27.21 12.25
N PRO A 5 12.19 27.01 12.90
CA PRO A 5 12.07 25.95 13.90
C PRO A 5 12.19 24.59 13.24
N ASN A 6 12.96 23.73 13.88
CA ASN A 6 13.22 22.34 13.54
C ASN A 6 11.89 21.55 13.60
N ASN A 7 11.28 21.30 12.46
CA ASN A 7 10.04 20.51 12.36
C ASN A 7 10.37 19.04 12.65
N GLY A 8 9.96 18.61 13.83
CA GLY A 8 9.92 17.21 14.21
C GLY A 8 9.25 16.36 13.11
N ILE A 9 9.74 15.15 12.95
CA ILE A 9 9.28 14.15 11.98
C ILE A 9 7.84 13.75 12.37
N TRP A 10 6.86 14.50 11.88
CA TRP A 10 5.46 14.10 11.93
C TRP A 10 5.23 13.11 10.81
N GLY A 11 5.03 11.85 11.16
CA GLY A 11 4.51 10.87 10.23
C GLY A 11 3.14 11.34 9.75
N SER A 12 3.12 12.01 8.60
CA SER A 12 1.86 12.47 8.00
C SER A 12 1.04 11.25 7.60
N ILE A 13 -0.13 11.09 8.18
CA ILE A 13 -1.19 10.27 7.58
C ILE A 13 -1.56 11.00 6.30
N ILE A 14 -1.02 10.53 5.19
CA ILE A 14 -1.41 11.04 3.88
C ILE A 14 -2.78 10.45 3.61
N THR A 15 -3.84 11.24 3.82
CA THR A 15 -5.15 10.93 3.24
C THR A 15 -5.02 11.22 1.76
N VAL A 16 -4.58 10.21 1.01
CA VAL A 16 -4.43 10.33 -0.44
C VAL A 16 -5.82 10.26 -1.04
N PHE A 17 -6.27 11.37 -1.64
CA PHE A 17 -7.43 11.33 -2.52
C PHE A 17 -7.05 10.50 -3.74
N PRO A 18 -7.72 9.36 -3.97
CA PRO A 18 -7.34 8.47 -5.05
C PRO A 18 -7.55 9.18 -6.40
N ARG A 19 -6.55 9.11 -7.28
CA ARG A 19 -6.68 9.63 -8.65
C ARG A 19 -7.71 8.80 -9.42
N PRO A 20 -8.59 9.44 -10.22
CA PRO A 20 -9.61 8.71 -10.97
C PRO A 20 -8.96 7.74 -11.96
N ILE A 21 -9.48 6.52 -12.00
CA ILE A 21 -9.20 5.56 -13.07
C ILE A 21 -10.16 5.86 -14.22
N ILE A 22 -9.67 5.89 -15.45
CA ILE A 22 -10.48 6.04 -16.65
C ILE A 22 -11.40 4.81 -16.76
N PRO A 23 -12.73 4.98 -16.87
CA PRO A 23 -13.65 3.84 -16.98
C PRO A 23 -13.28 2.96 -18.18
N CYS A 24 -13.35 1.64 -18.00
CA CYS A 24 -13.09 0.70 -19.08
C CYS A 24 -14.22 0.74 -20.12
N TYR A 25 -13.93 1.29 -21.31
CA TYR A 25 -14.90 1.40 -22.43
C TYR A 25 -15.24 0.06 -23.11
N PHE A 26 -14.50 -1.03 -22.79
CA PHE A 26 -14.65 -2.33 -23.47
C PHE A 26 -15.03 -3.47 -22.53
N CYS A 27 -15.46 -3.18 -21.29
CA CYS A 27 -15.91 -4.21 -20.37
C CYS A 27 -17.32 -4.71 -20.71
N ASN A 28 -17.45 -5.38 -21.84
CA ASN A 28 -18.72 -6.00 -22.25
C ASN A 28 -18.87 -7.43 -21.69
N THR A 29 -18.12 -7.78 -20.64
CA THR A 29 -18.18 -9.08 -19.99
C THR A 29 -18.83 -8.93 -18.62
N THR A 30 -19.77 -9.82 -18.32
CA THR A 30 -20.38 -9.98 -16.99
C THR A 30 -19.35 -10.42 -15.92
N GLN A 31 -18.13 -10.75 -16.34
CA GLN A 31 -17.05 -11.25 -15.49
C GLN A 31 -15.97 -10.17 -15.31
N TYR A 32 -15.97 -9.53 -14.15
CA TYR A 32 -14.97 -8.52 -13.79
C TYR A 32 -14.52 -8.66 -12.34
N GLY A 33 -13.35 -8.13 -12.05
CA GLY A 33 -12.89 -7.78 -10.73
C GLY A 33 -12.57 -6.29 -10.63
N VAL A 34 -12.01 -5.86 -9.53
CA VAL A 34 -11.54 -4.49 -9.38
C VAL A 34 -10.08 -4.45 -9.00
N VAL A 35 -9.36 -3.50 -9.57
CA VAL A 35 -7.93 -3.28 -9.37
C VAL A 35 -7.70 -1.85 -8.92
N ARG A 36 -6.81 -1.65 -7.97
CA ARG A 36 -6.19 -0.35 -7.68
C ARG A 36 -4.68 -0.51 -7.69
N PHE A 37 -3.97 0.59 -7.89
CA PHE A 37 -2.52 0.63 -7.91
C PHE A 37 -1.99 1.43 -6.74
N LEU A 38 -0.93 0.91 -6.10
CA LEU A 38 -0.17 1.58 -5.06
C LEU A 38 1.26 1.81 -5.56
N ASN A 39 1.74 3.05 -5.53
CA ASN A 39 3.14 3.31 -5.76
C ASN A 39 3.92 3.32 -4.43
N ALA A 40 4.56 2.20 -4.12
CA ALA A 40 5.47 2.03 -2.99
C ALA A 40 6.96 2.10 -3.41
N ALA A 41 7.24 2.46 -4.68
CA ALA A 41 8.59 2.55 -5.21
C ALA A 41 9.19 3.93 -4.96
N ALA A 42 10.38 3.96 -4.35
CA ALA A 42 11.15 5.17 -4.10
C ALA A 42 12.14 5.46 -5.23
N GLY A 43 12.43 6.74 -5.48
CA GLY A 43 13.47 7.18 -6.42
C GLY A 43 13.02 7.26 -7.87
N TYR A 44 11.72 7.28 -8.13
CA TYR A 44 11.14 7.40 -9.47
C TYR A 44 10.23 8.63 -9.55
N ASN A 45 10.10 9.18 -10.76
CA ASN A 45 9.07 10.16 -11.08
C ASN A 45 7.68 9.48 -11.08
N PRO A 46 6.58 10.25 -11.01
CA PRO A 46 5.23 9.69 -11.07
C PRO A 46 5.03 8.75 -12.26
N PHE A 47 4.37 7.62 -12.02
CA PHE A 47 4.15 6.60 -13.04
C PHE A 47 2.87 6.82 -13.83
N ILE A 48 2.90 6.42 -15.10
CA ILE A 48 1.72 6.19 -15.93
C ILE A 48 1.50 4.67 -15.99
N ILE A 49 0.26 4.23 -15.74
CA ILE A 49 -0.08 2.81 -15.70
C ILE A 49 -1.09 2.49 -16.78
N TYR A 50 -0.82 1.39 -17.48
CA TYR A 50 -1.69 0.85 -18.51
C TYR A 50 -2.11 -0.57 -18.13
N ILE A 51 -3.35 -0.94 -18.49
CA ILE A 51 -3.83 -2.32 -18.51
C ILE A 51 -4.18 -2.65 -19.96
N ASN A 52 -3.59 -3.70 -20.53
CA ASN A 52 -3.79 -4.12 -21.92
C ASN A 52 -3.64 -2.94 -22.90
N ASN A 53 -2.60 -2.14 -22.74
CA ASN A 53 -2.29 -0.93 -23.51
C ASN A 53 -3.27 0.25 -23.34
N GLN A 54 -4.28 0.13 -22.48
CA GLN A 54 -5.17 1.24 -22.13
C GLN A 54 -4.65 1.95 -20.88
N MET A 55 -4.45 3.26 -20.95
CA MET A 55 -4.04 4.07 -19.79
C MET A 55 -5.16 4.10 -18.75
N VAL A 56 -4.83 3.68 -17.52
CA VAL A 56 -5.78 3.62 -16.39
C VAL A 56 -5.40 4.58 -15.26
N VAL A 57 -4.13 4.93 -15.13
CA VAL A 57 -3.66 5.91 -14.15
C VAL A 57 -2.63 6.82 -14.81
N ASN A 58 -2.77 8.13 -14.62
CA ASN A 58 -1.83 9.13 -15.11
C ASN A 58 -1.18 9.86 -13.94
N GLY A 59 0.11 9.62 -13.73
CA GLY A 59 0.92 10.31 -12.74
C GLY A 59 0.71 9.82 -11.30
N LEU A 60 0.85 8.52 -11.02
CA LEU A 60 0.84 7.95 -9.67
C LEU A 60 2.17 8.21 -8.98
N ASP A 61 2.18 9.09 -7.98
CA ASP A 61 3.40 9.45 -7.24
C ASP A 61 3.68 8.47 -6.09
N ASN A 62 4.90 8.54 -5.51
CA ASN A 62 5.27 7.73 -4.34
C ASN A 62 4.30 7.97 -3.18
N ALA A 63 3.87 6.89 -2.53
CA ALA A 63 2.85 6.86 -1.48
C ALA A 63 1.43 7.20 -1.95
N GLU A 64 1.17 7.23 -3.23
CA GLU A 64 -0.19 7.38 -3.75
C GLU A 64 -0.83 6.01 -4.04
N VAL A 65 -2.14 5.95 -3.82
CA VAL A 65 -3.00 4.83 -4.20
C VAL A 65 -4.10 5.33 -5.14
N SER A 66 -4.35 4.60 -6.23
CA SER A 66 -5.44 4.92 -7.15
C SER A 66 -6.80 4.49 -6.57
N GLN A 67 -7.87 4.96 -7.19
CA GLN A 67 -9.20 4.36 -6.97
C GLN A 67 -9.24 2.95 -7.55
N TYR A 68 -10.22 2.13 -7.09
CA TYR A 68 -10.53 0.88 -7.75
C TYR A 68 -11.19 1.12 -9.09
N GLY A 69 -10.64 0.49 -10.13
CA GLY A 69 -11.25 0.42 -11.46
C GLY A 69 -11.75 -1.00 -11.75
N ARG A 70 -12.85 -1.09 -12.52
CA ARG A 70 -13.34 -2.38 -13.04
C ARG A 70 -12.45 -2.86 -14.17
N VAL A 71 -12.03 -4.12 -14.10
CA VAL A 71 -11.18 -4.77 -15.10
C VAL A 71 -11.72 -6.17 -15.35
N SER A 72 -11.62 -6.68 -16.57
CA SER A 72 -11.98 -8.07 -16.88
C SER A 72 -11.24 -9.04 -15.95
N ALA A 73 -11.94 -10.05 -15.45
CA ALA A 73 -11.32 -11.06 -14.61
C ALA A 73 -10.32 -11.92 -15.42
N GLY A 74 -9.36 -12.52 -14.73
CA GLY A 74 -8.29 -13.34 -15.32
C GLY A 74 -7.00 -12.56 -15.55
N MET A 75 -6.15 -13.08 -16.44
CA MET A 75 -4.83 -12.51 -16.67
C MET A 75 -4.89 -11.20 -17.47
N GLN A 76 -4.27 -10.17 -16.93
CA GLN A 76 -4.22 -8.84 -17.51
C GLN A 76 -2.77 -8.36 -17.59
N THR A 77 -2.37 -7.76 -18.70
CA THR A 77 -1.03 -7.18 -18.84
C THR A 77 -0.99 -5.78 -18.27
N VAL A 78 -0.22 -5.56 -17.23
CA VAL A 78 0.06 -4.25 -16.64
C VAL A 78 1.38 -3.73 -17.17
N THR A 79 1.38 -2.50 -17.67
CA THR A 79 2.58 -1.77 -18.06
C THR A 79 2.73 -0.53 -17.18
N VAL A 80 3.89 -0.36 -16.56
CA VAL A 80 4.26 0.82 -15.79
C VAL A 80 5.33 1.59 -16.53
N SER A 81 5.06 2.84 -16.86
CA SER A 81 5.98 3.72 -17.57
C SER A 81 6.19 5.04 -16.84
N GLY A 82 7.29 5.70 -17.19
CA GLY A 82 7.54 7.09 -16.81
C GLY A 82 6.81 8.05 -17.75
N GLN A 83 6.75 9.33 -17.35
CA GLN A 83 6.18 10.40 -18.16
C GLN A 83 6.93 10.64 -19.47
N ASN A 84 8.18 10.22 -19.56
CA ASN A 84 9.03 10.24 -20.76
C ASN A 84 8.76 9.07 -21.72
N GLY A 85 7.79 8.20 -21.43
CA GLY A 85 7.46 7.02 -22.21
C GLY A 85 8.35 5.80 -21.96
N TYR A 86 9.35 5.90 -21.08
CA TYR A 86 10.19 4.74 -20.75
C TYR A 86 9.37 3.70 -19.98
N VAL A 87 9.37 2.45 -20.45
CA VAL A 87 8.67 1.33 -19.81
C VAL A 87 9.60 0.70 -18.77
N TYR A 88 9.20 0.79 -17.50
CA TYR A 88 9.92 0.17 -16.38
C TYR A 88 9.55 -1.28 -16.16
N ILE A 89 8.25 -1.61 -16.30
CA ILE A 89 7.70 -2.95 -16.07
C ILE A 89 6.62 -3.23 -17.08
N GLN A 90 6.62 -4.47 -17.59
CA GLN A 90 5.47 -5.07 -18.24
C GLN A 90 5.30 -6.48 -17.66
N LYS A 91 4.18 -6.73 -17.00
CA LYS A 91 3.93 -7.98 -16.28
C LYS A 91 2.45 -8.34 -16.30
N GLN A 92 2.16 -9.63 -16.35
CA GLN A 92 0.81 -10.12 -16.17
C GLN A 92 0.45 -10.19 -14.68
N ILE A 93 -0.77 -9.78 -14.37
CA ILE A 93 -1.41 -9.91 -13.06
C ILE A 93 -2.70 -10.72 -13.21
N ASN A 94 -3.13 -11.36 -12.12
CA ASN A 94 -4.42 -12.05 -12.11
C ASN A 94 -5.47 -11.21 -11.40
N VAL A 95 -6.53 -10.84 -12.12
CA VAL A 95 -7.69 -10.12 -11.56
C VAL A 95 -8.75 -11.14 -11.12
N PRO A 96 -9.02 -11.29 -9.81
CA PRO A 96 -9.97 -12.26 -9.34
C PRO A 96 -11.40 -11.89 -9.73
N LEU A 97 -12.17 -12.88 -10.17
CA LEU A 97 -13.59 -12.69 -10.49
C LEU A 97 -14.35 -12.24 -9.23
N ASN A 98 -15.11 -11.15 -9.35
CA ASN A 98 -15.84 -10.50 -8.24
C ASN A 98 -14.96 -10.12 -7.04
N GLY A 99 -13.64 -10.20 -7.18
CA GLY A 99 -12.66 -9.86 -6.15
C GLY A 99 -12.07 -8.48 -6.34
N ALA A 100 -11.22 -8.10 -5.38
CA ALA A 100 -10.45 -6.87 -5.39
C ALA A 100 -8.96 -7.17 -5.20
N VAL A 101 -8.11 -6.46 -5.93
CA VAL A 101 -6.67 -6.58 -5.82
C VAL A 101 -6.01 -5.21 -5.83
N THR A 102 -5.08 -5.01 -4.91
CA THR A 102 -4.12 -3.92 -4.94
C THR A 102 -2.84 -4.40 -5.62
N VAL A 103 -2.43 -3.72 -6.68
CA VAL A 103 -1.15 -3.97 -7.37
C VAL A 103 -0.16 -2.92 -6.89
N ALA A 104 0.79 -3.34 -6.06
CA ALA A 104 1.83 -2.47 -5.56
C ALA A 104 3.04 -2.48 -6.50
N ILE A 105 3.51 -1.28 -6.89
CA ILE A 105 4.77 -1.07 -7.59
C ILE A 105 5.84 -0.94 -6.51
N ILE A 106 6.83 -1.81 -6.51
CA ILE A 106 7.82 -1.94 -5.45
C ILE A 106 9.26 -1.93 -5.98
N ASN A 107 10.19 -1.44 -5.18
CA ASN A 107 11.62 -1.58 -5.47
C ASN A 107 12.08 -3.01 -5.20
N THR A 108 12.95 -3.52 -6.06
CA THR A 108 13.70 -4.75 -5.87
C THR A 108 15.20 -4.48 -5.97
N ASN A 109 16.04 -5.49 -5.78
CA ASN A 109 17.48 -5.35 -5.94
C ASN A 109 17.89 -5.10 -7.41
N THR A 110 17.02 -5.41 -8.36
CA THR A 110 17.30 -5.35 -9.81
C THR A 110 16.43 -4.32 -10.55
N GLY A 111 15.69 -3.48 -9.84
CA GLY A 111 14.78 -2.50 -10.42
C GLY A 111 13.40 -2.53 -9.77
N LEU A 112 12.36 -2.47 -10.58
CA LEU A 112 10.97 -2.48 -10.12
C LEU A 112 10.29 -3.84 -10.34
N ASP A 113 9.31 -4.16 -9.50
CA ASP A 113 8.40 -5.30 -9.70
C ASP A 113 6.97 -4.93 -9.30
N LEU A 114 6.01 -5.76 -9.70
CA LEU A 114 4.61 -5.69 -9.27
C LEU A 114 4.33 -6.78 -8.25
N MET A 115 3.67 -6.41 -7.17
CA MET A 115 3.15 -7.32 -6.15
C MET A 115 1.63 -7.25 -6.10
N GLU A 116 0.97 -8.39 -6.31
CA GLU A 116 -0.47 -8.54 -6.19
C GLU A 116 -0.83 -8.78 -4.72
N ILE A 117 -1.77 -8.00 -4.19
CA ILE A 117 -2.25 -8.08 -2.82
C ILE A 117 -3.76 -8.20 -2.89
N THR A 118 -4.28 -9.38 -2.56
CA THR A 118 -5.73 -9.60 -2.52
C THR A 118 -6.36 -8.76 -1.42
N ASP A 119 -7.30 -7.90 -1.78
CA ASP A 119 -8.05 -7.10 -0.84
C ASP A 119 -9.29 -7.88 -0.38
N MET A 120 -9.36 -8.10 0.92
CA MET A 120 -10.39 -8.93 1.53
C MET A 120 -11.26 -8.10 2.44
N ASN A 121 -12.56 -8.35 2.39
CA ASN A 121 -13.44 -7.84 3.42
C ASN A 121 -13.26 -8.64 4.70
N CYS A 122 -13.17 -7.94 5.79
CA CYS A 122 -13.15 -8.54 7.10
C CYS A 122 -14.45 -8.16 7.82
N ASN A 123 -15.18 -9.15 8.30
CA ASN A 123 -16.45 -8.97 9.01
C ASN A 123 -16.17 -8.75 10.51
N GLY A 124 -15.64 -7.59 10.87
CA GLY A 124 -15.32 -7.26 12.26
C GLY A 124 -16.53 -6.91 13.15
N GLY A 125 -17.67 -6.59 12.55
CA GLY A 125 -18.82 -6.05 13.28
C GLY A 125 -18.74 -4.55 13.53
N VAL A 126 -19.83 -3.97 14.07
CA VAL A 126 -20.02 -2.50 14.16
C VAL A 126 -18.92 -1.81 14.97
N ASN A 127 -18.41 -2.46 16.02
CA ASN A 127 -17.41 -1.89 16.92
C ASN A 127 -16.00 -2.44 16.72
N THR A 128 -15.76 -3.22 15.66
CA THR A 128 -14.50 -3.89 15.44
C THR A 128 -14.05 -3.72 13.99
N GLY A 129 -12.88 -3.14 13.79
CA GLY A 129 -12.22 -3.10 12.49
C GLY A 129 -11.24 -4.26 12.31
N CYS A 130 -10.84 -4.49 11.09
CA CYS A 130 -9.82 -5.46 10.74
C CYS A 130 -8.54 -4.76 10.27
N PHE A 131 -7.42 -5.19 10.77
CA PHE A 131 -6.14 -4.57 10.51
C PHE A 131 -5.09 -5.62 10.15
N ARG A 132 -4.36 -5.38 9.08
CA ARG A 132 -3.20 -6.19 8.67
C ARG A 132 -2.04 -5.31 8.24
N VAL A 133 -0.87 -5.91 8.13
CA VAL A 133 0.38 -5.25 7.71
C VAL A 133 0.87 -5.87 6.42
N CYS A 134 1.39 -5.04 5.52
CA CYS A 134 2.11 -5.45 4.34
C CYS A 134 3.47 -4.73 4.31
N ASN A 135 4.57 -5.48 4.31
CA ASN A 135 5.91 -4.91 4.23
C ASN A 135 6.39 -4.88 2.77
N LEU A 136 6.48 -3.67 2.20
CA LEU A 136 6.99 -3.39 0.86
C LEU A 136 8.37 -2.72 0.89
N SER A 137 9.00 -2.61 2.07
CA SER A 137 10.33 -2.01 2.23
C SER A 137 11.43 -3.01 1.85
N ASN A 138 12.10 -2.77 0.74
CA ASN A 138 13.22 -3.61 0.30
C ASN A 138 14.51 -3.39 1.10
N THR A 139 14.65 -2.26 1.79
CA THR A 139 15.79 -1.97 2.66
C THR A 139 15.60 -2.50 4.07
N ASN A 140 14.35 -2.58 4.56
CA ASN A 140 13.98 -3.20 5.83
C ASN A 140 13.29 -4.53 5.55
N ARG A 141 14.11 -5.55 5.32
CA ARG A 141 13.65 -6.88 4.89
C ARG A 141 12.73 -7.57 5.88
N SER A 142 12.77 -7.17 7.15
CA SER A 142 11.86 -7.66 8.17
C SER A 142 11.59 -6.57 9.19
N VAL A 143 10.33 -6.30 9.45
CA VAL A 143 9.90 -5.26 10.40
C VAL A 143 8.97 -5.84 11.47
N ASN A 144 8.98 -5.21 12.64
CA ASN A 144 7.95 -5.38 13.64
C ASN A 144 7.02 -4.16 13.60
N VAL A 145 5.72 -4.42 13.66
CA VAL A 145 4.70 -3.37 13.77
C VAL A 145 3.94 -3.60 15.06
N THR A 146 3.93 -2.62 15.95
CA THR A 146 3.23 -2.69 17.24
C THR A 146 2.17 -1.60 17.30
N LEU A 147 1.05 -1.92 17.95
CA LEU A 147 0.00 -0.96 18.28
C LEU A 147 -0.07 -0.82 19.80
N ASN A 148 -0.24 0.45 20.25
CA ASN A 148 -0.36 0.80 21.68
C ASN A 148 0.72 0.16 22.57
N GLY A 149 1.99 0.34 22.17
CA GLY A 149 3.13 -0.15 22.97
C GLY A 149 3.25 -1.67 23.08
N GLY A 150 2.66 -2.42 22.16
CA GLY A 150 2.77 -3.88 22.12
C GLY A 150 1.49 -4.64 22.47
N ALA A 151 0.37 -3.96 22.74
CA ALA A 151 -0.94 -4.61 22.96
C ALA A 151 -1.33 -5.50 21.77
N VAL A 152 -1.01 -5.06 20.54
CA VAL A 152 -1.05 -5.89 19.33
C VAL A 152 0.29 -5.79 18.63
N THR A 153 0.85 -6.91 18.23
CA THR A 153 2.16 -6.98 17.58
C THR A 153 2.11 -7.88 16.36
N PHE A 154 2.63 -7.37 15.24
CA PHE A 154 2.98 -8.11 14.04
C PHE A 154 4.51 -8.22 14.02
N ARG A 155 5.02 -9.44 14.20
CA ARG A 155 6.47 -9.68 14.35
C ARG A 155 7.06 -10.25 13.07
N ASN A 156 8.28 -9.84 12.75
CA ASN A 156 9.08 -10.38 11.66
C ASN A 156 8.32 -10.38 10.32
N VAL A 157 7.58 -9.29 10.04
CA VAL A 157 6.90 -9.16 8.75
C VAL A 157 7.95 -8.95 7.68
N ASN A 158 8.15 -9.98 6.86
CA ASN A 158 9.21 -10.00 5.85
C ASN A 158 8.83 -9.11 4.65
N TYR A 159 9.84 -8.69 3.92
CA TYR A 159 9.64 -7.99 2.64
C TYR A 159 8.74 -8.83 1.72
N ARG A 160 7.71 -8.18 1.15
CA ARG A 160 6.64 -8.77 0.31
C ARG A 160 5.68 -9.69 1.08
N GLU A 161 5.68 -9.64 2.38
CA GLU A 161 4.72 -10.38 3.20
C GLU A 161 3.49 -9.53 3.51
N VAL A 162 2.33 -10.17 3.41
CA VAL A 162 1.04 -9.65 3.88
C VAL A 162 0.58 -10.52 5.03
N THR A 163 0.38 -9.92 6.20
CA THR A 163 -0.05 -10.67 7.39
C THR A 163 -1.54 -11.02 7.33
N SER A 164 -1.96 -11.95 8.15
CA SER A 164 -3.37 -12.17 8.43
C SER A 164 -3.98 -10.97 9.15
N PHE A 165 -5.28 -10.76 8.98
CA PHE A 165 -6.02 -9.74 9.71
C PHE A 165 -6.06 -10.01 11.21
N ARG A 166 -5.98 -8.93 11.98
CA ARG A 166 -6.30 -8.88 13.41
C ARG A 166 -7.54 -8.04 13.60
N TYR A 167 -8.42 -8.48 14.49
CA TYR A 167 -9.60 -7.72 14.89
C TYR A 167 -9.21 -6.71 15.96
N LEU A 168 -9.54 -5.45 15.74
CA LEU A 168 -9.23 -4.35 16.65
C LEU A 168 -10.52 -3.60 17.00
N PRO A 169 -10.79 -3.31 18.27
CA PRO A 169 -11.85 -2.39 18.65
C PRO A 169 -11.72 -1.07 17.89
N ALA A 170 -12.84 -0.44 17.56
CA ALA A 170 -12.83 0.89 16.98
C ALA A 170 -12.21 1.89 17.98
N GLY A 171 -11.30 2.74 17.53
CA GLY A 171 -10.61 3.68 18.39
C GLY A 171 -9.29 4.18 17.83
N TYR A 172 -8.59 4.97 18.66
CA TYR A 172 -7.26 5.51 18.33
C TYR A 172 -6.16 4.52 18.76
N TYR A 173 -5.16 4.39 17.90
CA TYR A 173 -3.99 3.55 18.13
C TYR A 173 -2.71 4.30 17.78
N THR A 174 -1.70 4.14 18.62
CA THR A 174 -0.33 4.52 18.26
C THR A 174 0.34 3.32 17.59
N VAL A 175 0.71 3.48 16.33
CA VAL A 175 1.46 2.49 15.55
C VAL A 175 2.94 2.81 15.64
N SER A 176 3.76 1.83 15.95
CA SER A 176 5.22 1.95 15.89
C SER A 176 5.78 0.86 14.98
N VAL A 177 6.69 1.26 14.09
CA VAL A 177 7.43 0.36 13.18
C VAL A 177 8.88 0.33 13.62
N SER A 178 9.44 -0.86 13.80
CA SER A 178 10.84 -1.07 14.13
C SER A 178 11.45 -2.15 13.24
N ASN A 179 12.78 -2.13 13.09
CA ASN A 179 13.49 -3.23 12.43
C ASN A 179 13.41 -4.47 13.32
N SER A 180 13.17 -5.65 12.74
CA SER A 180 13.06 -6.91 13.50
C SER A 180 14.38 -7.34 14.16
N SER A 181 15.52 -6.93 13.62
CA SER A 181 16.85 -7.21 14.15
C SER A 181 17.29 -6.22 15.25
N ALA A 182 16.57 -5.12 15.44
CA ALA A 182 16.90 -4.16 16.48
C ALA A 182 16.50 -4.72 17.85
N PHE A 183 17.46 -4.92 18.73
CA PHE A 183 17.23 -5.08 20.16
C PHE A 183 16.33 -3.95 20.63
N ALA A 184 15.17 -4.24 21.23
CA ALA A 184 14.21 -3.33 21.88
C ALA A 184 14.52 -1.82 21.70
N GLY A 185 14.81 -1.44 20.45
CA GLY A 185 15.37 -0.15 20.10
C GLY A 185 14.29 0.84 19.73
N SER A 186 14.68 2.06 19.55
CA SER A 186 13.83 3.15 19.13
C SER A 186 13.08 2.77 17.85
N PRO A 187 11.77 3.03 17.77
CA PRO A 187 11.03 2.78 16.55
C PRO A 187 11.59 3.64 15.40
N LEU A 188 11.65 3.07 14.21
CA LEU A 188 11.99 3.80 12.98
C LEU A 188 10.93 4.86 12.67
N LEU A 189 9.67 4.58 13.03
CA LEU A 189 8.55 5.47 12.83
C LEU A 189 7.47 5.20 13.88
N THR A 190 6.83 6.28 14.35
CA THR A 190 5.63 6.21 15.20
C THR A 190 4.57 7.15 14.64
N SER A 191 3.32 6.72 14.58
CA SER A 191 2.19 7.49 14.08
C SER A 191 0.90 7.12 14.82
N ASN A 192 -0.06 8.03 14.84
CA ASN A 192 -1.39 7.77 15.38
C ASN A 192 -2.37 7.48 14.25
N ILE A 193 -3.23 6.48 14.45
CA ILE A 193 -4.24 6.05 13.49
C ILE A 193 -5.59 5.93 14.19
N TYR A 194 -6.66 6.02 13.40
CA TYR A 194 -8.02 5.74 13.88
C TYR A 194 -8.60 4.55 13.12
N ILE A 195 -9.01 3.52 13.85
CA ILE A 195 -9.68 2.33 13.31
C ILE A 195 -11.18 2.48 13.51
N ARG A 196 -11.94 2.40 12.42
CA ARG A 196 -13.40 2.37 12.45
C ARG A 196 -13.90 0.93 12.49
N GLY A 197 -15.04 0.71 13.13
CA GLY A 197 -15.71 -0.58 13.07
C GLY A 197 -16.19 -0.93 11.66
N ASN A 198 -16.28 -2.20 11.37
CA ASN A 198 -16.72 -2.77 10.08
C ASN A 198 -15.91 -2.26 8.87
N VAL A 199 -14.63 -1.97 9.07
CA VAL A 199 -13.70 -1.55 8.02
C VAL A 199 -12.46 -2.41 8.05
N SER A 200 -11.97 -2.80 6.88
CA SER A 200 -10.69 -3.48 6.70
C SER A 200 -9.61 -2.47 6.36
N TYR A 201 -8.47 -2.59 7.02
CA TYR A 201 -7.32 -1.72 6.82
C TYR A 201 -6.09 -2.55 6.51
N THR A 202 -5.34 -2.12 5.49
CA THR A 202 -3.98 -2.59 5.24
C THR A 202 -3.00 -1.45 5.52
N LEU A 203 -2.08 -1.67 6.45
CA LEU A 203 -0.93 -0.80 6.67
C LEU A 203 0.20 -1.26 5.78
N TYR A 204 0.59 -0.42 4.84
CA TYR A 204 1.76 -0.63 3.99
C TYR A 204 2.97 0.06 4.61
N VAL A 205 4.08 -0.68 4.73
CA VAL A 205 5.38 -0.16 5.16
C VAL A 205 6.29 -0.14 3.94
N PHE A 206 6.88 0.98 3.58
CA PHE A 206 7.75 1.13 2.42
C PHE A 206 8.74 2.27 2.60
N ASN A 207 9.69 2.40 1.68
CA ASN A 207 10.69 3.46 1.71
C ASN A 207 10.27 4.64 0.83
N TRP A 208 10.61 5.86 1.24
CA TRP A 208 10.48 7.05 0.39
C TRP A 208 11.80 7.44 -0.29
N ASN A 209 12.92 6.84 0.12
CA ASN A 209 14.22 6.89 -0.53
C ASN A 209 14.99 5.57 -0.25
N ASN A 210 16.22 5.45 -0.71
CA ASN A 210 17.03 4.23 -0.58
C ASN A 210 17.70 4.04 0.79
N SER A 211 17.42 4.89 1.78
CA SER A 211 17.94 4.72 3.16
C SER A 211 17.06 3.77 3.96
N GLN A 212 17.68 2.97 4.84
CA GLN A 212 16.94 2.09 5.77
C GLN A 212 16.06 2.88 6.74
N ASP A 213 16.48 4.08 7.16
CA ASP A 213 15.74 4.92 8.10
C ASP A 213 14.59 5.70 7.44
N ALA A 214 14.56 5.70 6.11
CA ALA A 214 13.56 6.44 5.35
C ALA A 214 12.28 5.63 5.14
N ILE A 215 11.66 5.23 6.24
CA ILE A 215 10.39 4.49 6.24
C ILE A 215 9.20 5.44 6.19
N ARG A 216 8.20 5.05 5.39
CA ARG A 216 6.84 5.58 5.42
C ARG A 216 5.83 4.48 5.71
N ILE A 217 4.72 4.88 6.27
CA ILE A 217 3.53 4.04 6.37
C ILE A 217 2.36 4.72 5.64
N LEU A 218 1.56 3.89 5.00
CA LEU A 218 0.30 4.29 4.41
C LEU A 218 -0.78 3.33 4.90
N ILE A 219 -1.84 3.85 5.48
CA ILE A 219 -3.02 3.08 5.83
C ILE A 219 -4.06 3.27 4.75
N VAL A 220 -4.51 2.18 4.21
CA VAL A 220 -5.54 2.17 3.17
C VAL A 220 -6.70 1.32 3.61
N GLU A 221 -7.91 1.85 3.43
CA GLU A 221 -9.13 1.07 3.61
C GLU A 221 -9.29 0.13 2.41
N ASP A 222 -9.43 -1.16 2.69
CA ASP A 222 -9.77 -2.13 1.68
C ASP A 222 -11.26 -1.98 1.31
N ARG A 223 -11.63 -2.39 0.10
CA ARG A 223 -12.98 -2.24 -0.42
C ARG A 223 -14.03 -2.78 0.56
N ARG A 224 -15.10 -2.00 0.75
CA ARG A 224 -16.37 -2.50 1.28
C ARG A 224 -17.18 -3.11 0.14
N ASN A 225 -17.79 -4.26 0.37
CA ASN A 225 -18.82 -4.79 -0.52
C ASN A 225 -20.11 -3.97 -0.38
#